data_3e5f9e1e2dc1dacf42223575c5a9ebda
#
_entry.id   3e5f9e1e2dc1dacf42223575c5a9ebda
#
_cell.length_a   1.000
_cell.length_b   1.000
_cell.length_c   1.000
_cell.angle_alpha   90.00
_cell.angle_beta   90.00
_cell.angle_gamma   90.00
#
_symmetry.space_group_name_H-M   'P 1'
#
loop_
_entity.id
_entity.type
_entity.pdbx_description
1 polymer ?
#
loop_
_entity_poly.entity_id
_entity_poly.type
_entity_poly.pdbx_seq_one_letter_code
_entity_poly.pdbx_strand_id
1 'polypeptide(L)'
;MDAKNVLIVDSNGEVIEGNGKPSAETLLHLAVIRNMKARSIIHTHSIWSTILSRRYLSEGMVEIKGYEMLKALEGNTSHNENEILPVFENSQDMAELSKKVSKYLIEHPKSHGFLLSGHGLYTWGKNLSDAMRSTEAIEFLLEVRGREISLER
;
A
#
# COMPACT_ATOMS: atom_id res chain seq x y z
N MET A 1 0.67 11.20 18.44
CA MET A 1 0.68 9.74 18.76
C MET A 1 1.46 9.61 20.07
N ASP A 2 0.87 9.03 21.10
CA ASP A 2 1.56 8.85 22.38
C ASP A 2 2.47 7.61 22.26
N ALA A 3 3.72 7.71 22.74
CA ALA A 3 4.69 6.62 22.71
C ALA A 3 4.20 5.35 23.42
N LYS A 4 3.22 5.50 24.32
CA LYS A 4 2.58 4.39 25.02
C LYS A 4 1.80 3.42 24.12
N ASN A 5 1.49 3.83 22.88
CA ASN A 5 0.74 3.05 21.90
C ASN A 5 1.64 2.41 20.84
N VAL A 6 2.96 2.42 21.04
CA VAL A 6 3.92 1.81 20.14
C VAL A 6 4.30 0.43 20.65
N LEU A 7 4.31 -0.54 19.75
CA LEU A 7 4.79 -1.91 20.02
C LEU A 7 6.06 -2.17 19.23
N ILE A 8 6.97 -2.94 19.81
CA ILE A 8 8.08 -3.54 19.08
C ILE A 8 7.74 -5.01 18.87
N VAL A 9 7.80 -5.45 17.62
CA VAL A 9 7.56 -6.84 17.24
C VAL A 9 8.80 -7.45 16.60
N ASP A 10 8.96 -8.75 16.74
CA ASP A 10 10.00 -9.51 16.05
C ASP A 10 9.67 -9.76 14.56
N SER A 11 10.55 -10.50 13.90
CA SER A 11 10.35 -10.87 12.49
C SER A 11 9.15 -11.82 12.26
N ASN A 12 8.56 -12.40 13.31
CA ASN A 12 7.38 -13.25 13.22
C ASN A 12 6.09 -12.49 13.56
N GLY A 13 6.22 -11.23 14.03
CA GLY A 13 5.10 -10.39 14.46
C GLY A 13 4.76 -10.55 15.94
N GLU A 14 5.59 -11.26 16.71
CA GLU A 14 5.41 -11.41 18.16
C GLU A 14 5.91 -10.18 18.90
N VAL A 15 5.17 -9.73 19.92
CA VAL A 15 5.52 -8.54 20.69
C VAL A 15 6.76 -8.79 21.54
N ILE A 16 7.80 -7.98 21.33
CA ILE A 16 9.03 -7.98 22.14
C ILE A 16 8.94 -6.91 23.24
N GLU A 17 8.36 -5.75 22.93
CA GLU A 17 8.27 -4.61 23.85
C GLU A 17 6.97 -3.82 23.62
N GLY A 18 6.44 -3.24 24.68
CA GLY A 18 5.20 -2.48 24.68
C GLY A 18 4.03 -3.26 25.26
N ASN A 19 2.89 -2.56 25.50
CA ASN A 19 1.69 -3.14 26.07
C ASN A 19 0.57 -3.16 25.03
N GLY A 20 0.09 -4.35 24.68
CA GLY A 20 -1.02 -4.50 23.75
C GLY A 20 -0.89 -5.72 22.85
N LYS A 21 -1.77 -5.78 21.86
CA LYS A 21 -1.72 -6.79 20.80
C LYS A 21 -1.27 -6.11 19.50
N PRO A 22 -0.42 -6.77 18.68
CA PRO A 22 -0.09 -6.27 17.36
C PRO A 22 -1.34 -6.22 16.49
N SER A 23 -1.34 -5.35 15.49
CA SER A 23 -2.38 -5.33 14.46
C SER A 23 -2.47 -6.71 13.79
N ALA A 24 -3.68 -7.14 13.46
CA ALA A 24 -3.87 -8.33 12.63
C ALA A 24 -3.08 -8.25 11.31
N GLU A 25 -2.82 -7.05 10.83
CA GLU A 25 -2.12 -6.74 9.58
C GLU A 25 -0.60 -6.70 9.72
N THR A 26 -0.04 -6.96 10.89
CA THR A 26 1.41 -6.96 11.12
C THR A 26 2.16 -7.84 10.12
N LEU A 27 1.58 -8.98 9.74
CA LEU A 27 2.19 -9.87 8.74
C LEU A 27 2.32 -9.23 7.36
N LEU A 28 1.40 -8.34 6.97
CA LEU A 28 1.49 -7.58 5.71
C LEU A 28 2.63 -6.56 5.77
N HIS A 29 2.78 -5.84 6.87
CA HIS A 29 3.91 -4.94 7.07
C HIS A 29 5.24 -5.71 6.99
N LEU A 30 5.33 -6.86 7.62
CA LEU A 30 6.53 -7.71 7.56
C LEU A 30 6.80 -8.23 6.14
N ALA A 31 5.76 -8.56 5.38
CA ALA A 31 5.92 -8.95 3.97
C ALA A 31 6.56 -7.83 3.13
N VAL A 32 6.13 -6.57 3.32
CA VAL A 32 6.73 -5.41 2.64
C VAL A 32 8.19 -5.22 3.06
N ILE A 33 8.49 -5.21 4.38
CA ILE A 33 9.86 -5.04 4.89
C ILE A 33 10.81 -6.08 4.27
N ARG A 34 10.38 -7.34 4.22
CA ARG A 34 11.22 -8.44 3.72
C ARG A 34 11.49 -8.36 2.23
N ASN A 35 10.54 -7.90 1.43
CA ASN A 35 10.60 -8.00 -0.02
C ASN A 35 10.98 -6.68 -0.71
N MET A 36 10.68 -5.51 -0.11
CA MET A 36 10.85 -4.20 -0.77
C MET A 36 12.02 -3.37 -0.23
N LYS A 37 12.85 -3.93 0.67
CA LYS A 37 13.91 -3.17 1.37
C LYS A 37 13.36 -1.90 2.06
N ALA A 38 12.07 -1.90 2.41
CA ALA A 38 11.38 -0.81 3.07
C ALA A 38 11.86 -0.67 4.52
N ARG A 39 11.96 0.58 4.99
CA ARG A 39 12.24 0.91 6.39
C ARG A 39 11.11 1.68 7.04
N SER A 40 10.13 2.10 6.26
CA SER A 40 8.90 2.71 6.73
C SER A 40 7.75 2.28 5.84
N ILE A 41 6.61 1.97 6.44
CA ILE A 41 5.38 1.56 5.75
C ILE A 41 4.24 2.38 6.32
N ILE A 42 3.39 2.87 5.44
CA ILE A 42 2.17 3.59 5.81
C ILE A 42 0.98 2.82 5.24
N HIS A 43 -0.02 2.62 6.09
CA HIS A 43 -1.31 2.06 5.71
C HIS A 43 -2.40 3.11 5.96
N THR A 44 -3.23 3.37 4.95
CA THR A 44 -4.29 4.37 5.00
C THR A 44 -5.64 3.80 4.60
N HIS A 45 -6.72 4.37 5.15
CA HIS A 45 -8.11 4.04 4.83
C HIS A 45 -8.80 5.24 4.19
N SER A 46 -8.33 5.66 3.02
CA SER A 46 -8.97 6.76 2.30
C SER A 46 -10.26 6.32 1.59
N ILE A 47 -11.12 7.29 1.30
CA ILE A 47 -12.37 7.04 0.57
C ILE A 47 -12.07 6.45 -0.80
N TRP A 48 -11.08 7.02 -1.52
CA TRP A 48 -10.81 6.60 -2.89
C TRP A 48 -10.06 5.28 -2.97
N SER A 49 -9.13 4.99 -2.05
CA SER A 49 -8.50 3.67 -1.98
C SER A 49 -9.53 2.57 -1.69
N THR A 50 -10.50 2.86 -0.81
CA THR A 50 -11.60 1.93 -0.48
C THR A 50 -12.54 1.69 -1.65
N ILE A 51 -12.98 2.75 -2.36
CA ILE A 51 -13.92 2.65 -3.48
C ILE A 51 -13.25 1.95 -4.67
N LEU A 52 -12.06 2.41 -5.07
CA LEU A 52 -11.38 1.90 -6.26
C LEU A 52 -10.91 0.46 -6.08
N SER A 53 -10.43 0.10 -4.89
CA SER A 53 -10.06 -1.30 -4.62
C SER A 53 -11.25 -2.26 -4.72
N ARG A 54 -12.46 -1.85 -4.29
CA ARG A 54 -13.67 -2.65 -4.50
C ARG A 54 -14.06 -2.73 -5.98
N ARG A 55 -14.00 -1.59 -6.67
CA ARG A 55 -14.40 -1.50 -8.08
C ARG A 55 -13.53 -2.39 -8.97
N TYR A 56 -12.22 -2.38 -8.73
CA TYR A 56 -11.22 -3.07 -9.57
C TYR A 56 -10.75 -4.42 -9.00
N LEU A 57 -11.51 -5.01 -8.07
CA LEU A 57 -11.14 -6.32 -7.52
C LEU A 57 -11.12 -7.42 -8.58
N SER A 58 -12.08 -7.42 -9.51
CA SER A 58 -12.15 -8.40 -10.60
C SER A 58 -11.02 -8.29 -11.60
N GLU A 59 -10.54 -7.07 -11.83
CA GLU A 59 -9.39 -6.77 -12.69
C GLU A 59 -8.06 -7.05 -11.99
N GLY A 60 -8.07 -7.13 -10.66
CA GLY A 60 -6.90 -7.40 -9.82
C GLY A 60 -5.93 -6.25 -9.67
N MET A 61 -6.20 -5.08 -10.28
CA MET A 61 -5.33 -3.91 -10.23
C MET A 61 -6.04 -2.61 -10.57
N VAL A 62 -5.48 -1.49 -10.08
CA VAL A 62 -5.78 -0.13 -10.54
C VAL A 62 -4.59 0.37 -11.35
N GLU A 63 -4.82 0.68 -12.62
CA GLU A 63 -3.83 1.30 -13.50
C GLU A 63 -3.99 2.81 -13.51
N ILE A 64 -2.88 3.53 -13.34
CA ILE A 64 -2.79 5.00 -13.30
C ILE A 64 -1.71 5.45 -14.27
N LYS A 65 -2.05 6.31 -15.23
CA LYS A 65 -1.13 6.81 -16.25
C LYS A 65 -1.49 8.21 -16.71
N GLY A 66 -0.50 8.93 -17.25
CA GLY A 66 -0.72 10.23 -17.87
C GLY A 66 -0.73 11.42 -16.91
N TYR A 67 -0.34 11.22 -15.64
CA TYR A 67 -0.35 12.30 -14.64
C TYR A 67 1.07 12.71 -14.24
N GLU A 68 1.29 14.01 -14.14
CA GLU A 68 2.57 14.58 -13.71
C GLU A 68 2.98 14.11 -12.31
N MET A 69 2.00 13.87 -11.41
CA MET A 69 2.23 13.39 -10.05
C MET A 69 2.90 12.01 -9.99
N LEU A 70 2.89 11.22 -11.07
CA LEU A 70 3.63 9.95 -11.15
C LEU A 70 5.13 10.13 -10.89
N LYS A 71 5.70 11.30 -11.20
CA LYS A 71 7.11 11.63 -10.94
C LYS A 71 7.45 11.74 -9.45
N ALA A 72 6.48 11.81 -8.56
CA ALA A 72 6.72 11.79 -7.11
C ALA A 72 7.08 10.39 -6.60
N LEU A 73 6.79 9.34 -7.39
CA LEU A 73 7.12 7.97 -7.08
C LEU A 73 8.58 7.66 -7.43
N GLU A 74 9.27 6.89 -6.59
CA GLU A 74 10.69 6.60 -6.75
C GLU A 74 10.97 5.88 -8.08
N GLY A 75 11.90 6.42 -8.87
CA GLY A 75 12.29 5.86 -10.16
C GLY A 75 11.45 6.30 -11.35
N ASN A 76 10.33 6.98 -11.14
CA ASN A 76 9.55 7.55 -12.22
C ASN A 76 10.12 8.92 -12.62
N THR A 77 10.42 9.09 -13.89
CA THR A 77 11.04 10.30 -14.45
C THR A 77 10.13 11.06 -15.42
N SER A 78 9.01 10.45 -15.79
CA SER A 78 8.08 10.97 -16.79
C SER A 78 6.62 10.74 -16.37
N HIS A 79 5.72 11.62 -16.81
CA HIS A 79 4.27 11.43 -16.72
C HIS A 79 3.76 10.28 -17.63
N ASN A 80 4.61 9.79 -18.55
CA ASN A 80 4.31 8.64 -19.41
C ASN A 80 4.54 7.29 -18.69
N GLU A 81 5.11 7.31 -17.48
CA GLU A 81 5.21 6.10 -16.66
C GLU A 81 3.80 5.60 -16.29
N ASN A 82 3.74 4.32 -16.03
CA ASN A 82 2.52 3.64 -15.66
C ASN A 82 2.66 3.08 -14.25
N GLU A 83 1.79 3.49 -13.34
CA GLU A 83 1.72 2.92 -12.00
C GLU A 83 0.61 1.88 -11.94
N ILE A 84 0.98 0.70 -11.49
CA ILE A 84 0.05 -0.42 -11.28
C ILE A 84 -0.03 -0.71 -9.78
N LEU A 85 -1.20 -0.48 -9.21
CA LEU A 85 -1.51 -0.85 -7.85
C LEU A 85 -2.28 -2.18 -7.85
N PRO A 86 -1.68 -3.30 -7.45
CA PRO A 86 -2.41 -4.56 -7.37
C PRO A 86 -3.49 -4.46 -6.29
N VAL A 87 -4.61 -5.13 -6.54
CA VAL A 87 -5.74 -5.21 -5.61
C VAL A 87 -5.85 -6.65 -5.11
N PHE A 88 -5.68 -6.83 -3.81
CA PHE A 88 -5.88 -8.12 -3.16
C PHE A 88 -7.24 -8.15 -2.46
N GLU A 89 -7.84 -9.34 -2.41
CA GLU A 89 -9.03 -9.58 -1.60
C GLU A 89 -8.71 -9.35 -0.11
N ASN A 90 -9.62 -8.69 0.60
CA ASN A 90 -9.48 -8.44 2.04
C ASN A 90 -9.80 -9.72 2.82
N SER A 91 -8.84 -10.64 2.91
CA SER A 91 -8.97 -11.89 3.64
C SER A 91 -8.70 -11.70 5.13
N GLN A 92 -9.43 -12.42 5.97
CA GLN A 92 -9.13 -12.52 7.41
C GLN A 92 -7.99 -13.51 7.69
N ASP A 93 -7.65 -14.39 6.75
CA ASP A 93 -6.44 -15.21 6.81
C ASP A 93 -5.22 -14.38 6.39
N MET A 94 -4.66 -13.67 7.39
CA MET A 94 -3.50 -12.79 7.18
C MET A 94 -2.24 -13.57 6.80
N ALA A 95 -2.12 -14.83 7.20
CA ALA A 95 -0.98 -15.67 6.83
C ALA A 95 -1.01 -16.02 5.34
N GLU A 96 -2.17 -16.40 4.81
CA GLU A 96 -2.32 -16.65 3.38
C GLU A 96 -2.20 -15.34 2.58
N LEU A 97 -2.85 -14.27 3.01
CA LEU A 97 -2.79 -12.97 2.32
C LEU A 97 -1.36 -12.44 2.26
N SER A 98 -0.60 -12.51 3.36
CA SER A 98 0.80 -12.07 3.38
C SER A 98 1.70 -12.87 2.42
N LYS A 99 1.42 -14.16 2.20
CA LYS A 99 2.12 -14.98 1.20
C LYS A 99 1.81 -14.52 -0.22
N LYS A 100 0.52 -14.23 -0.52
CA LYS A 100 0.11 -13.71 -1.84
C LYS A 100 0.76 -12.36 -2.13
N VAL A 101 0.73 -11.44 -1.16
CA VAL A 101 1.40 -10.14 -1.26
C VAL A 101 2.90 -10.31 -1.44
N SER A 102 3.57 -11.14 -0.63
CA SER A 102 5.00 -11.41 -0.76
C SER A 102 5.36 -11.93 -2.15
N LYS A 103 4.61 -12.88 -2.68
CA LYS A 103 4.84 -13.41 -4.04
C LYS A 103 4.78 -12.30 -5.07
N TYR A 104 3.73 -11.47 -5.03
CA TYR A 104 3.58 -10.36 -5.96
C TYR A 104 4.76 -9.38 -5.87
N LEU A 105 5.16 -8.98 -4.65
CA LEU A 105 6.24 -8.01 -4.45
C LEU A 105 7.60 -8.52 -4.94
N ILE A 106 7.86 -9.82 -4.81
CA ILE A 106 9.07 -10.46 -5.36
C ILE A 106 9.09 -10.38 -6.90
N GLU A 107 7.94 -10.62 -7.53
CA GLU A 107 7.79 -10.58 -9.00
C GLU A 107 7.78 -9.14 -9.54
N HIS A 108 7.41 -8.15 -8.71
CA HIS A 108 7.26 -6.74 -9.07
C HIS A 108 8.09 -5.81 -8.17
N PRO A 109 9.43 -5.86 -8.24
CA PRO A 109 10.31 -5.13 -7.31
C PRO A 109 10.27 -3.59 -7.46
N LYS A 110 9.58 -3.08 -8.46
CA LYS A 110 9.38 -1.64 -8.69
C LYS A 110 8.02 -1.13 -8.19
N SER A 111 7.22 -1.95 -7.55
CA SER A 111 5.92 -1.53 -6.99
C SER A 111 6.10 -0.46 -5.91
N HIS A 112 5.19 0.50 -5.87
CA HIS A 112 5.17 1.58 -4.86
C HIS A 112 4.05 1.40 -3.82
N GLY A 113 3.10 0.51 -4.08
CA GLY A 113 1.99 0.24 -3.17
C GLY A 113 1.14 -0.94 -3.61
N PHE A 114 0.17 -1.28 -2.78
CA PHE A 114 -0.92 -2.20 -3.10
C PHE A 114 -2.19 -1.82 -2.35
N LEU A 115 -3.30 -2.33 -2.80
CA LEU A 115 -4.63 -2.10 -2.25
C LEU A 115 -5.21 -3.40 -1.67
N LEU A 116 -5.92 -3.29 -0.56
CA LEU A 116 -6.84 -4.32 -0.07
C LEU A 116 -8.28 -3.91 -0.42
N SER A 117 -9.04 -4.81 -1.01
CA SER A 117 -10.40 -4.54 -1.49
C SER A 117 -11.34 -4.08 -0.39
N GLY A 118 -11.91 -2.88 -0.57
CA GLY A 118 -12.83 -2.29 0.39
C GLY A 118 -12.21 -1.89 1.72
N HIS A 119 -10.87 -1.78 1.78
CA HIS A 119 -10.13 -1.52 3.01
C HIS A 119 -9.21 -0.30 2.86
N GLY A 120 -8.09 -0.42 2.15
CA GLY A 120 -7.16 0.69 2.07
C GLY A 120 -5.91 0.42 1.26
N LEU A 121 -4.99 1.38 1.35
CA LEU A 121 -3.73 1.45 0.63
C LEU A 121 -2.55 1.11 1.57
N TYR A 122 -1.57 0.38 1.05
CA TYR A 122 -0.24 0.19 1.63
C TYR A 122 0.81 0.81 0.72
N THR A 123 1.67 1.62 1.30
CA THR A 123 2.84 2.22 0.64
C THR A 123 4.07 2.11 1.54
N TRP A 124 5.24 2.38 1.00
CA TRP A 124 6.50 2.28 1.73
C TRP A 124 7.57 3.22 1.20
N GLY A 125 8.67 3.28 1.94
CA GLY A 125 9.85 4.04 1.57
C GLY A 125 11.09 3.59 2.33
N LYS A 126 12.26 4.10 1.91
CA LYS A 126 13.54 3.88 2.57
C LYS A 126 13.64 4.56 3.94
N ASN A 127 12.75 5.52 4.18
CA ASN A 127 12.57 6.26 5.42
C ASN A 127 11.13 6.78 5.48
N LEU A 128 10.76 7.41 6.59
CA LEU A 128 9.40 7.93 6.78
C LEU A 128 9.02 9.01 5.76
N SER A 129 9.94 9.91 5.41
CA SER A 129 9.68 10.97 4.43
C SER A 129 9.37 10.40 3.04
N ASP A 130 10.10 9.37 2.60
CA ASP A 130 9.85 8.70 1.34
C ASP A 130 8.50 7.95 1.35
N ALA A 131 8.18 7.28 2.46
CA ALA A 131 6.89 6.61 2.61
C ALA A 131 5.72 7.61 2.59
N MET A 132 5.85 8.75 3.28
CA MET A 132 4.84 9.82 3.27
C MET A 132 4.64 10.37 1.86
N ARG A 133 5.73 10.70 1.15
CA ARG A 133 5.65 11.18 -0.24
C ARG A 133 4.94 10.19 -1.16
N SER A 134 5.28 8.90 -1.06
CA SER A 134 4.62 7.84 -1.85
C SER A 134 3.13 7.75 -1.51
N THR A 135 2.78 7.83 -0.23
CA THR A 135 1.38 7.81 0.23
C THR A 135 0.60 8.99 -0.34
N GLU A 136 1.10 10.21 -0.17
CA GLU A 136 0.44 11.43 -0.63
C GLU A 136 0.26 11.43 -2.15
N ALA A 137 1.29 11.00 -2.90
CA ALA A 137 1.23 10.90 -4.35
C ALA A 137 0.18 9.89 -4.82
N ILE A 138 0.17 8.67 -4.25
CA ILE A 138 -0.77 7.63 -4.64
C ILE A 138 -2.20 7.99 -4.21
N GLU A 139 -2.42 8.54 -3.02
CA GLU A 139 -3.73 9.00 -2.58
C GLU A 139 -4.30 10.09 -3.50
N PHE A 140 -3.46 11.07 -3.91
CA PHE A 140 -3.84 12.07 -4.90
C PHE A 140 -4.24 11.42 -6.24
N LEU A 141 -3.43 10.48 -6.74
CA LEU A 141 -3.67 9.80 -8.00
C LEU A 141 -4.95 8.95 -7.98
N LEU A 142 -5.22 8.28 -6.86
CA LEU A 142 -6.46 7.52 -6.66
C LEU A 142 -7.68 8.46 -6.63
N GLU A 143 -7.57 9.62 -5.97
CA GLU A 143 -8.64 10.61 -5.97
C GLU A 143 -8.93 11.14 -7.37
N VAL A 144 -7.88 11.53 -8.12
CA VAL A 144 -8.04 12.00 -9.51
C VAL A 144 -8.74 10.93 -10.34
N ARG A 145 -8.24 9.69 -10.31
CA ARG A 145 -8.82 8.57 -11.06
C ARG A 145 -10.29 8.32 -10.68
N GLY A 146 -10.62 8.37 -9.40
CA GLY A 146 -11.98 8.19 -8.91
C GLY A 146 -12.92 9.30 -9.38
N ARG A 147 -12.45 10.55 -9.37
CA ARG A 147 -13.22 11.71 -9.86
C ARG A 147 -13.44 11.65 -11.37
N GLU A 148 -12.43 11.29 -12.16
CA GLU A 148 -12.60 11.09 -13.62
C GLU A 148 -13.72 10.09 -13.92
N ILE A 149 -13.64 8.89 -13.33
CA ILE A 149 -14.68 7.86 -13.50
C ILE A 149 -16.08 8.39 -13.12
N SER A 150 -16.15 9.28 -12.14
CA SER A 150 -17.42 9.88 -11.71
C SER A 150 -17.95 10.91 -12.70
N LEU A 151 -17.06 11.57 -13.46
CA LEU A 151 -17.42 12.57 -14.48
C LEU A 151 -17.75 11.95 -15.85
N GLU A 152 -17.30 10.72 -16.12
CA GLU A 152 -17.61 9.98 -17.35
C GLU A 152 -19.04 9.42 -17.40
N ARG A 153 -19.86 9.66 -16.37
CA ARG A 153 -21.27 9.27 -16.28
C ARG A 153 -22.19 10.45 -16.56
#